data_eb38723d26e30fe4dd84668da257f3e2
#
_entry.id   eb38723d26e30fe4dd84668da257f3e2
#
_cell.length_a   1.000
_cell.length_b   1.000
_cell.length_c   1.000
_cell.angle_alpha   90.00
_cell.angle_beta   90.00
_cell.angle_gamma   90.00
#
_symmetry.space_group_name_H-M   'P 1'
#
loop_
_entity.id
_entity.type
_entity.pdbx_description
1 polymer ?
#
loop_
_entity_poly.entity_id
_entity_poly.type
_entity_poly.pdbx_seq_one_letter_code
_entity_poly.pdbx_strand_id
1 'polypeptide(L)'
;VFTTDLYFFLFLRLIQGLTAGGSIVIAKASIGDKFSGDEMAKFLTSLMVVNGIITIIAPLLGGFALTISTWRSIFVILTIITIIVIIGVLMKMPSTDQSERKTLNYGRIFKDFGQLLKKPSFVIPMLLQGLTYVMLFSYSAASPFIAQKIYSLSPQQFSVILAINGIGLILVSQIVALLVERLSRYTLLIYLTLIQIIGVVLIILTLTMHWPIWMLIIAFFLNISPVTSIGPLGFALAMEERTGGSGNASSLLG
;
A
#
# COMPACT_ATOMS: atom_id res chain seq x y z
N VAL A 1 18.61 3.50 14.70
CA VAL A 1 18.29 3.37 16.13
C VAL A 1 19.17 4.29 16.98
N PHE A 2 20.46 4.39 16.70
CA PHE A 2 21.46 5.09 17.54
C PHE A 2 21.73 6.54 17.12
N THR A 3 21.27 6.99 15.97
CA THR A 3 21.50 8.34 15.50
C THR A 3 20.62 9.38 16.24
N THR A 4 21.19 10.52 16.52
CA THR A 4 20.52 11.73 17.02
C THR A 4 20.38 12.79 15.92
N ASP A 5 21.10 12.63 14.80
CA ASP A 5 21.06 13.54 13.66
C ASP A 5 19.85 13.23 12.78
N LEU A 6 19.01 14.24 12.54
CA LEU A 6 17.79 14.14 11.75
C LEU A 6 18.08 13.86 10.27
N TYR A 7 19.09 14.52 9.69
CA TYR A 7 19.40 14.36 8.27
C TYR A 7 19.95 12.96 7.97
N PHE A 8 20.82 12.46 8.85
CA PHE A 8 21.32 11.09 8.75
C PHE A 8 20.21 10.05 8.93
N PHE A 9 19.26 10.30 9.84
CA PHE A 9 18.08 9.46 10.00
C PHE A 9 17.22 9.43 8.74
N LEU A 10 16.94 10.59 8.11
CA LEU A 10 16.19 10.69 6.86
C LEU A 10 16.90 9.98 5.70
N PHE A 11 18.22 10.10 5.61
CA PHE A 11 19.02 9.39 4.62
C PHE A 11 18.90 7.86 4.77
N LEU A 12 18.99 7.35 5.99
CA LEU A 12 18.79 5.92 6.26
C LEU A 12 17.37 5.47 5.91
N ARG A 13 16.35 6.31 6.13
CA ARG A 13 14.97 6.04 5.72
C ARG A 13 14.80 5.98 4.20
N LEU A 14 15.49 6.83 3.47
CA LEU A 14 15.51 6.78 2.01
C LEU A 14 16.07 5.44 1.51
N ILE A 15 17.23 5.01 2.03
CA ILE A 15 17.83 3.72 1.68
C ILE A 15 16.87 2.56 2.03
N GLN A 16 16.27 2.60 3.22
CA GLN A 16 15.31 1.58 3.65
C GLN A 16 14.08 1.51 2.71
N GLY A 17 13.57 2.66 2.27
CA GLY A 17 12.46 2.72 1.30
C GLY A 17 12.84 2.13 -0.05
N LEU A 18 14.00 2.46 -0.58
CA LEU A 18 14.50 1.93 -1.86
C LEU A 18 14.68 0.40 -1.81
N THR A 19 15.27 -0.12 -0.74
CA THR A 19 15.47 -1.57 -0.58
C THR A 19 14.17 -2.32 -0.36
N ALA A 20 13.21 -1.73 0.36
CA ALA A 20 11.89 -2.32 0.57
C ALA A 20 11.10 -2.43 -0.75
N GLY A 21 11.13 -1.37 -1.59
CA GLY A 21 10.52 -1.39 -2.91
C GLY A 21 11.11 -2.49 -3.80
N GLY A 22 12.43 -2.61 -3.85
CA GLY A 22 13.11 -3.68 -4.57
C GLY A 22 12.73 -5.07 -4.07
N SER A 23 12.61 -5.25 -2.77
CA SER A 23 12.21 -6.54 -2.16
C SER A 23 10.81 -6.98 -2.58
N ILE A 24 9.85 -6.06 -2.66
CA ILE A 24 8.47 -6.35 -3.10
C ILE A 24 8.46 -6.82 -4.56
N VAL A 25 9.22 -6.16 -5.43
CA VAL A 25 9.31 -6.52 -6.85
C VAL A 25 9.91 -7.91 -7.03
N ILE A 26 11.03 -8.20 -6.33
CA ILE A 26 11.69 -9.51 -6.37
C ILE A 26 10.76 -10.61 -5.83
N ALA A 27 10.07 -10.35 -4.72
CA ALA A 27 9.13 -11.31 -4.15
C ALA A 27 7.99 -11.65 -5.11
N LYS A 28 7.37 -10.63 -5.76
CA LYS A 28 6.33 -10.84 -6.77
C LYS A 28 6.84 -11.60 -8.00
N ALA A 29 8.04 -11.28 -8.47
CA ALA A 29 8.68 -12.01 -9.58
C ALA A 29 8.91 -13.48 -9.21
N SER A 30 9.48 -13.75 -8.04
CA SER A 30 9.74 -15.12 -7.55
C SER A 30 8.45 -15.96 -7.40
N ILE A 31 7.32 -15.32 -7.05
CA ILE A 31 6.01 -15.99 -7.03
C ILE A 31 5.58 -16.37 -8.45
N GLY A 32 5.72 -15.44 -9.40
CA GLY A 32 5.38 -15.67 -10.80
C GLY A 32 6.24 -16.75 -11.48
N ASP A 33 7.50 -16.91 -11.05
CA ASP A 33 8.41 -17.95 -11.55
C ASP A 33 8.06 -19.36 -10.99
N LYS A 34 7.48 -19.42 -9.79
CA LYS A 34 7.22 -20.67 -9.07
C LYS A 34 5.79 -21.17 -9.18
N PHE A 35 4.83 -20.28 -9.28
CA PHE A 35 3.41 -20.59 -9.31
C PHE A 35 2.75 -20.05 -10.59
N SER A 36 1.76 -20.76 -11.10
CA SER A 36 0.96 -20.33 -12.25
C SER A 36 -0.54 -20.61 -12.03
N GLY A 37 -1.38 -19.92 -12.79
CA GLY A 37 -2.83 -20.15 -12.79
C GLY A 37 -3.46 -20.02 -11.38
N ASP A 38 -4.26 -21.02 -11.01
CA ASP A 38 -5.02 -21.02 -9.75
C ASP A 38 -4.15 -21.10 -8.50
N GLU A 39 -2.99 -21.77 -8.57
CA GLU A 39 -2.06 -21.83 -7.43
C GLU A 39 -1.46 -20.46 -7.11
N MET A 40 -1.08 -19.70 -8.14
CA MET A 40 -0.62 -18.33 -7.98
C MET A 40 -1.70 -17.44 -7.37
N ALA A 41 -2.95 -17.57 -7.86
CA ALA A 41 -4.08 -16.81 -7.32
C ALA A 41 -4.34 -17.13 -5.84
N LYS A 42 -4.35 -18.40 -5.45
CA LYS A 42 -4.51 -18.84 -4.06
C LYS A 42 -3.39 -18.30 -3.17
N PHE A 43 -2.14 -18.38 -3.63
CA PHE A 43 -0.99 -17.88 -2.87
C PHE A 43 -1.06 -16.36 -2.66
N LEU A 44 -1.34 -15.59 -3.70
CA LEU A 44 -1.48 -14.14 -3.62
C LEU A 44 -2.66 -13.74 -2.71
N THR A 45 -3.79 -14.45 -2.79
CA THR A 45 -4.93 -14.23 -1.89
C THR A 45 -4.55 -14.46 -0.43
N SER A 46 -3.80 -15.53 -0.14
CA SER A 46 -3.30 -15.81 1.22
C SER A 46 -2.39 -14.69 1.74
N LEU A 47 -1.51 -14.15 0.88
CA LEU A 47 -0.67 -13.00 1.24
C LEU A 47 -1.50 -11.74 1.54
N MET A 48 -2.59 -11.51 0.79
CA MET A 48 -3.49 -10.38 1.05
C MET A 48 -4.20 -10.51 2.41
N VAL A 49 -4.61 -11.71 2.79
CA VAL A 49 -5.20 -11.96 4.12
C VAL A 49 -4.18 -11.66 5.22
N VAL A 50 -2.95 -12.16 5.09
CA VAL A 50 -1.87 -11.88 6.05
C VAL A 50 -1.59 -10.38 6.14
N ASN A 51 -1.53 -9.69 4.99
CA ASN A 51 -1.31 -8.24 4.97
C ASN A 51 -2.45 -7.48 5.66
N GLY A 52 -3.71 -7.90 5.46
CA GLY A 52 -4.86 -7.31 6.16
C GLY A 52 -4.78 -7.49 7.68
N ILE A 53 -4.44 -8.69 8.14
CA ILE A 53 -4.27 -8.99 9.58
C ILE A 53 -3.14 -8.12 10.18
N ILE A 54 -2.00 -8.01 9.49
CA ILE A 54 -0.87 -7.19 9.94
C ILE A 54 -1.26 -5.72 10.02
N THR A 55 -2.05 -5.21 9.08
CA THR A 55 -2.50 -3.81 9.07
C THR A 55 -3.30 -3.45 10.33
N ILE A 56 -4.05 -4.40 10.90
CA ILE A 56 -4.79 -4.21 12.16
C ILE A 56 -3.87 -4.36 13.38
N ILE A 57 -3.07 -5.43 13.39
CA ILE A 57 -2.27 -5.80 14.57
C ILE A 57 -1.07 -4.86 14.75
N ALA A 58 -0.39 -4.46 13.69
CA ALA A 58 0.83 -3.67 13.80
C ALA A 58 0.65 -2.31 14.51
N PRO A 59 -0.40 -1.51 14.26
CA PRO A 59 -0.63 -0.27 15.02
C PRO A 59 -0.90 -0.52 16.50
N LEU A 60 -1.64 -1.59 16.84
CA LEU A 60 -1.95 -1.94 18.23
C LEU A 60 -0.69 -2.37 18.97
N LEU A 61 0.15 -3.20 18.35
CA LEU A 61 1.45 -3.59 18.92
C LEU A 61 2.38 -2.39 19.05
N GLY A 62 2.40 -1.49 18.06
CA GLY A 62 3.17 -0.26 18.10
C GLY A 62 2.73 0.66 19.23
N GLY A 63 1.41 0.87 19.39
CA GLY A 63 0.83 1.63 20.50
C GLY A 63 1.17 1.01 21.87
N PHE A 64 1.07 -0.31 22.00
CA PHE A 64 1.46 -1.03 23.22
C PHE A 64 2.97 -0.91 23.49
N ALA A 65 3.83 -1.09 22.51
CA ALA A 65 5.28 -0.95 22.68
C ALA A 65 5.69 0.44 23.21
N LEU A 66 4.96 1.48 22.85
CA LEU A 66 5.19 2.85 23.34
C LEU A 66 4.76 3.05 24.81
N THR A 67 3.96 2.15 25.40
CA THR A 67 3.64 2.23 26.84
C THR A 67 4.79 1.75 27.73
N ILE A 68 5.61 0.81 27.23
CA ILE A 68 6.67 0.15 27.99
C ILE A 68 8.08 0.60 27.57
N SER A 69 8.22 1.31 26.46
CA SER A 69 9.51 1.70 25.92
C SER A 69 9.43 2.97 25.05
N THR A 70 10.57 3.36 24.48
CA THR A 70 10.67 4.53 23.60
C THR A 70 10.39 4.13 22.13
N TRP A 71 10.18 5.12 21.26
CA TRP A 71 10.03 4.92 19.82
C TRP A 71 11.19 4.13 19.17
N ARG A 72 12.38 4.16 19.79
CA ARG A 72 13.56 3.41 19.32
C ARG A 72 13.38 1.90 19.41
N SER A 73 12.64 1.41 20.38
CA SER A 73 12.38 -0.03 20.55
C SER A 73 11.62 -0.63 19.37
N ILE A 74 10.72 0.15 18.74
CA ILE A 74 10.01 -0.27 17.52
C ILE A 74 11.02 -0.61 16.41
N PHE A 75 12.06 0.22 16.25
CA PHE A 75 13.11 -0.04 15.25
C PHE A 75 13.97 -1.25 15.60
N VAL A 76 14.21 -1.51 16.88
CA VAL A 76 14.93 -2.72 17.32
C VAL A 76 14.11 -3.95 16.95
N ILE A 77 12.82 -3.97 17.25
CA ILE A 77 11.91 -5.07 16.90
C ILE A 77 11.91 -5.31 15.38
N LEU A 78 11.75 -4.24 14.58
CA LEU A 78 11.78 -4.34 13.13
C LEU A 78 13.14 -4.87 12.61
N THR A 79 14.24 -4.49 13.23
CA THR A 79 15.58 -4.98 12.89
C THR A 79 15.69 -6.49 13.17
N ILE A 80 15.21 -6.95 14.32
CA ILE A 80 15.21 -8.38 14.67
C ILE A 80 14.38 -9.18 13.67
N ILE A 81 13.16 -8.72 13.35
CA ILE A 81 12.29 -9.35 12.35
C ILE A 81 13.02 -9.41 10.99
N THR A 82 13.64 -8.32 10.57
CA THR A 82 14.38 -8.26 9.30
C THR A 82 15.53 -9.26 9.26
N ILE A 83 16.29 -9.41 10.34
CA ILE A 83 17.38 -10.40 10.44
C ILE A 83 16.83 -11.82 10.31
N ILE A 84 15.73 -12.14 10.99
CA ILE A 84 15.07 -13.45 10.89
C ILE A 84 14.65 -13.74 9.44
N VAL A 85 14.05 -12.75 8.77
CA VAL A 85 13.65 -12.87 7.36
C VAL A 85 14.86 -13.09 6.46
N ILE A 86 15.96 -12.34 6.64
CA ILE A 86 17.19 -12.51 5.86
C ILE A 86 17.74 -13.93 6.03
N ILE A 87 17.82 -14.43 7.26
CA ILE A 87 18.28 -15.80 7.52
C ILE A 87 17.37 -16.81 6.80
N GLY A 88 16.04 -16.63 6.89
CA GLY A 88 15.09 -17.49 6.20
C GLY A 88 15.27 -17.49 4.67
N VAL A 89 15.47 -16.32 4.07
CA VAL A 89 15.74 -16.17 2.63
C VAL A 89 17.03 -16.87 2.25
N LEU A 90 18.14 -16.64 2.98
CA LEU A 90 19.43 -17.26 2.70
C LEU A 90 19.40 -18.79 2.82
N MET A 91 18.56 -19.33 3.71
CA MET A 91 18.44 -20.78 3.93
C MET A 91 17.52 -21.48 2.92
N LYS A 92 16.50 -20.79 2.39
CA LYS A 92 15.39 -21.43 1.66
C LYS A 92 15.21 -20.93 0.24
N MET A 93 15.76 -19.77 -0.12
CA MET A 93 15.57 -19.24 -1.47
C MET A 93 16.53 -19.94 -2.45
N PRO A 94 16.02 -20.69 -3.44
CA PRO A 94 16.86 -21.29 -4.46
C PRO A 94 17.53 -20.21 -5.29
N SER A 95 18.77 -20.43 -5.70
CA SER A 95 19.44 -19.57 -6.69
C SER A 95 18.67 -19.65 -8.00
N THR A 96 18.16 -18.52 -8.47
CA THR A 96 17.48 -18.44 -9.77
C THR A 96 18.52 -18.67 -10.87
N ASP A 97 18.29 -19.69 -11.70
CA ASP A 97 19.16 -20.02 -12.82
C ASP A 97 19.17 -18.85 -13.82
N GLN A 98 20.36 -18.35 -14.15
CA GLN A 98 20.54 -17.14 -14.98
C GLN A 98 20.41 -17.43 -16.49
N SER A 99 19.84 -18.57 -16.89
CA SER A 99 19.91 -19.09 -18.26
C SER A 99 19.09 -18.33 -19.32
N GLU A 100 18.22 -17.39 -18.93
CA GLU A 100 17.47 -16.56 -19.91
C GLU A 100 17.62 -15.05 -19.65
N ARG A 101 18.82 -14.51 -19.82
CA ARG A 101 18.99 -13.07 -19.99
C ARG A 101 18.41 -12.62 -21.34
N LYS A 102 17.14 -12.31 -21.41
CA LYS A 102 16.58 -11.61 -22.56
C LYS A 102 17.25 -10.24 -22.67
N THR A 103 17.88 -9.97 -23.81
CA THR A 103 18.49 -8.66 -24.09
C THR A 103 17.43 -7.58 -23.97
N LEU A 104 17.58 -6.68 -23.00
CA LEU A 104 16.68 -5.56 -22.79
C LEU A 104 16.83 -4.55 -23.93
N ASN A 105 15.82 -4.40 -24.76
CA ASN A 105 15.79 -3.34 -25.77
C ASN A 105 15.13 -2.09 -25.18
N TYR A 106 15.92 -1.22 -24.59
CA TYR A 106 15.46 0.00 -23.95
C TYR A 106 14.65 0.91 -24.90
N GLY A 107 15.02 0.98 -26.17
CA GLY A 107 14.29 1.80 -27.15
C GLY A 107 12.85 1.30 -27.36
N ARG A 108 12.64 -0.02 -27.36
CA ARG A 108 11.30 -0.61 -27.44
C ARG A 108 10.49 -0.34 -26.17
N ILE A 109 11.11 -0.44 -24.99
CA ILE A 109 10.46 -0.17 -23.70
C ILE A 109 9.94 1.28 -23.66
N PHE A 110 10.77 2.27 -24.00
CA PHE A 110 10.35 3.68 -24.03
C PHE A 110 9.25 3.95 -25.06
N LYS A 111 9.30 3.29 -26.21
CA LYS A 111 8.24 3.40 -27.23
C LYS A 111 6.91 2.84 -26.73
N ASP A 112 6.93 1.67 -26.09
CA ASP A 112 5.75 1.04 -25.50
C ASP A 112 5.16 1.91 -24.39
N PHE A 113 5.99 2.50 -23.52
CA PHE A 113 5.55 3.48 -22.51
C PHE A 113 4.87 4.69 -23.14
N GLY A 114 5.47 5.27 -24.19
CA GLY A 114 4.88 6.40 -24.90
C GLY A 114 3.54 6.07 -25.56
N GLN A 115 3.33 4.83 -26.01
CA GLN A 115 2.05 4.37 -26.55
C GLN A 115 0.99 4.18 -25.46
N LEU A 116 1.35 3.60 -24.32
CA LEU A 116 0.44 3.41 -23.20
C LEU A 116 -0.01 4.74 -22.59
N LEU A 117 0.91 5.69 -22.41
CA LEU A 117 0.62 7.01 -21.87
C LEU A 117 -0.24 7.89 -22.78
N LYS A 118 -0.44 7.51 -24.04
CA LYS A 118 -1.38 8.19 -24.96
C LYS A 118 -2.81 7.68 -24.84
N LYS A 119 -3.04 6.56 -24.17
CA LYS A 119 -4.37 5.96 -24.02
C LYS A 119 -5.04 6.42 -22.71
N PRO A 120 -6.14 7.19 -22.77
CA PRO A 120 -6.85 7.62 -21.57
C PRO A 120 -7.36 6.45 -20.73
N SER A 121 -7.77 5.33 -21.36
CA SER A 121 -8.21 4.10 -20.72
C SER A 121 -7.12 3.40 -19.88
N PHE A 122 -5.83 3.65 -20.18
CA PHE A 122 -4.69 3.24 -19.36
C PHE A 122 -4.34 4.29 -18.30
N VAL A 123 -4.29 5.57 -18.72
CA VAL A 123 -3.78 6.67 -17.89
C VAL A 123 -4.72 7.01 -16.72
N ILE A 124 -6.04 7.01 -16.96
CA ILE A 124 -7.02 7.36 -15.91
C ILE A 124 -6.94 6.37 -14.73
N PRO A 125 -7.06 5.03 -14.92
CA PRO A 125 -6.91 4.08 -13.82
C PRO A 125 -5.53 4.14 -13.16
N MET A 126 -4.45 4.34 -13.93
CA MET A 126 -3.09 4.50 -13.40
C MET A 126 -2.99 5.72 -12.48
N LEU A 127 -3.52 6.87 -12.91
CA LEU A 127 -3.49 8.09 -12.09
C LEU A 127 -4.35 7.95 -10.83
N LEU A 128 -5.54 7.35 -10.93
CA LEU A 128 -6.39 7.10 -9.76
C LEU A 128 -5.69 6.21 -8.74
N GLN A 129 -5.03 5.14 -9.19
CA GLN A 129 -4.23 4.30 -8.33
C GLN A 129 -3.08 5.09 -7.68
N GLY A 130 -2.30 5.84 -8.47
CA GLY A 130 -1.19 6.63 -7.97
C GLY A 130 -1.62 7.69 -6.96
N LEU A 131 -2.69 8.44 -7.25
CA LEU A 131 -3.25 9.44 -6.33
C LEU A 131 -3.75 8.80 -5.04
N THR A 132 -4.37 7.62 -5.11
CA THR A 132 -4.80 6.87 -3.92
C THR A 132 -3.62 6.51 -3.01
N TYR A 133 -2.47 6.11 -3.57
CA TYR A 133 -1.26 5.90 -2.78
C TYR A 133 -0.69 7.19 -2.20
N VAL A 134 -0.71 8.30 -2.96
CA VAL A 134 -0.33 9.62 -2.42
C VAL A 134 -1.21 9.98 -1.22
N MET A 135 -2.53 9.74 -1.30
CA MET A 135 -3.44 9.98 -0.18
C MET A 135 -3.15 9.08 1.02
N LEU A 136 -2.85 7.80 0.79
CA LEU A 136 -2.48 6.86 1.86
C LEU A 136 -1.20 7.30 2.59
N PHE A 137 -0.16 7.68 1.85
CA PHE A 137 1.08 8.16 2.45
C PHE A 137 0.93 9.51 3.15
N SER A 138 0.14 10.43 2.56
CA SER A 138 -0.19 11.72 3.21
C SER A 138 -0.97 11.49 4.51
N TYR A 139 -1.94 10.59 4.51
CA TYR A 139 -2.65 10.17 5.72
C TYR A 139 -1.68 9.60 6.76
N SER A 140 -0.80 8.67 6.37
CA SER A 140 0.16 8.05 7.28
C SER A 140 1.12 9.07 7.91
N ALA A 141 1.49 10.11 7.17
CA ALA A 141 2.36 11.18 7.67
C ALA A 141 1.63 12.19 8.55
N ALA A 142 0.42 12.61 8.16
CA ALA A 142 -0.31 13.69 8.81
C ALA A 142 -1.19 13.23 9.99
N SER A 143 -1.80 12.05 9.90
CA SER A 143 -2.79 11.60 10.90
C SER A 143 -2.28 11.53 12.34
N PRO A 144 -1.01 11.12 12.63
CA PRO A 144 -0.50 11.16 14.01
C PRO A 144 -0.44 12.58 14.57
N PHE A 145 -0.04 13.56 13.74
CA PHE A 145 0.03 14.96 14.17
C PHE A 145 -1.37 15.54 14.42
N ILE A 146 -2.32 15.25 13.54
CA ILE A 146 -3.71 15.68 13.69
C ILE A 146 -4.29 15.10 14.98
N ALA A 147 -4.20 13.78 15.18
CA ALA A 147 -4.77 13.11 16.32
C ALA A 147 -4.13 13.53 17.65
N GLN A 148 -2.80 13.61 17.71
CA GLN A 148 -2.08 13.86 18.97
C GLN A 148 -1.92 15.34 19.27
N LYS A 149 -1.68 16.22 18.26
CA LYS A 149 -1.44 17.65 18.51
C LYS A 149 -2.71 18.49 18.49
N ILE A 150 -3.68 18.18 17.62
CA ILE A 150 -4.92 18.96 17.52
C ILE A 150 -5.96 18.42 18.50
N TYR A 151 -6.14 17.08 18.54
CA TYR A 151 -7.14 16.44 19.40
C TYR A 151 -6.58 15.90 20.72
N SER A 152 -5.28 16.10 21.00
CA SER A 152 -4.62 15.69 22.26
C SER A 152 -4.77 14.20 22.61
N LEU A 153 -4.89 13.33 21.60
CA LEU A 153 -4.98 11.89 21.82
C LEU A 153 -3.64 11.29 22.22
N SER A 154 -3.67 10.28 23.08
CA SER A 154 -2.49 9.48 23.37
C SER A 154 -2.10 8.61 22.14
N PRO A 155 -0.83 8.16 22.04
CA PRO A 155 -0.42 7.23 20.99
C PRO A 155 -1.26 5.95 20.95
N GLN A 156 -1.72 5.47 22.12
CA GLN A 156 -2.55 4.29 22.26
C GLN A 156 -3.96 4.51 21.68
N GLN A 157 -4.57 5.66 22.00
CA GLN A 157 -5.87 6.03 21.43
C GLN A 157 -5.77 6.19 19.91
N PHE A 158 -4.67 6.77 19.40
CA PHE A 158 -4.42 6.87 17.97
C PHE A 158 -4.25 5.49 17.32
N SER A 159 -3.57 4.54 17.97
CA SER A 159 -3.42 3.17 17.43
C SER A 159 -4.76 2.45 17.27
N VAL A 160 -5.75 2.73 18.14
CA VAL A 160 -7.13 2.22 17.98
C VAL A 160 -7.79 2.79 16.73
N ILE A 161 -7.61 4.08 16.44
CA ILE A 161 -8.12 4.70 15.19
C ILE A 161 -7.50 4.01 13.97
N LEU A 162 -6.20 3.74 13.98
CA LEU A 162 -5.53 3.01 12.92
C LEU A 162 -6.09 1.58 12.75
N ALA A 163 -6.38 0.89 13.85
CA ALA A 163 -7.00 -0.44 13.80
C ALA A 163 -8.41 -0.40 13.21
N ILE A 164 -9.24 0.60 13.55
CA ILE A 164 -10.57 0.82 12.97
C ILE A 164 -10.44 1.01 11.45
N ASN A 165 -9.48 1.82 11.00
CA ASN A 165 -9.23 2.00 9.57
C ASN A 165 -8.73 0.71 8.92
N GLY A 166 -7.92 -0.09 9.59
CA GLY A 166 -7.51 -1.43 9.15
C GLY A 166 -8.69 -2.37 8.92
N ILE A 167 -9.67 -2.36 9.83
CA ILE A 167 -10.93 -3.10 9.65
C ILE A 167 -11.67 -2.59 8.40
N GLY A 168 -11.73 -1.28 8.19
CA GLY A 168 -12.32 -0.66 7.01
C GLY A 168 -11.70 -1.15 5.70
N LEU A 169 -10.37 -1.25 5.63
CA LEU A 169 -9.64 -1.79 4.48
C LEU A 169 -10.11 -3.21 4.13
N ILE A 170 -10.27 -4.07 5.13
CA ILE A 170 -10.74 -5.45 4.94
C ILE A 170 -12.21 -5.47 4.51
N LEU A 171 -13.08 -4.76 5.23
CA LEU A 171 -14.51 -4.76 4.92
C LEU A 171 -14.79 -4.27 3.51
N VAL A 172 -14.20 -3.15 3.09
CA VAL A 172 -14.41 -2.61 1.75
C VAL A 172 -13.84 -3.57 0.69
N SER A 173 -12.68 -4.20 0.92
CA SER A 173 -12.14 -5.16 -0.04
C SER A 173 -13.05 -6.39 -0.22
N GLN A 174 -13.67 -6.90 0.86
CA GLN A 174 -14.62 -8.00 0.78
C GLN A 174 -15.92 -7.59 0.06
N ILE A 175 -16.46 -6.41 0.37
CA ILE A 175 -17.65 -5.87 -0.32
C ILE A 175 -17.37 -5.72 -1.81
N VAL A 176 -16.22 -5.19 -2.19
CA VAL A 176 -15.83 -5.02 -3.59
C VAL A 176 -15.65 -6.37 -4.28
N ALA A 177 -15.06 -7.36 -3.61
CA ALA A 177 -14.93 -8.72 -4.15
C ALA A 177 -16.28 -9.36 -4.48
N LEU A 178 -17.32 -9.10 -3.68
CA LEU A 178 -18.69 -9.55 -3.96
C LEU A 178 -19.38 -8.74 -5.07
N LEU A 179 -19.10 -7.45 -5.14
CA LEU A 179 -19.74 -6.56 -6.09
C LEU A 179 -19.13 -6.63 -7.50
N VAL A 180 -17.88 -7.05 -7.65
CA VAL A 180 -17.20 -7.15 -8.96
C VAL A 180 -17.86 -8.16 -9.89
N GLU A 181 -18.62 -9.11 -9.34
CA GLU A 181 -19.42 -10.07 -10.10
C GLU A 181 -20.71 -9.45 -10.67
N ARG A 182 -21.19 -8.35 -10.07
CA ARG A 182 -22.48 -7.70 -10.40
C ARG A 182 -22.32 -6.34 -11.06
N LEU A 183 -21.24 -5.63 -10.77
CA LEU A 183 -20.97 -4.28 -11.26
C LEU A 183 -19.69 -4.25 -12.09
N SER A 184 -19.65 -3.36 -13.08
CA SER A 184 -18.42 -3.18 -13.85
C SER A 184 -17.28 -2.66 -12.97
N ARG A 185 -16.06 -3.08 -13.24
CA ARG A 185 -14.85 -2.62 -12.53
C ARG A 185 -14.70 -1.10 -12.59
N TYR A 186 -15.08 -0.50 -13.72
CA TYR A 186 -15.06 0.95 -13.90
C TYR A 186 -16.06 1.66 -12.99
N THR A 187 -17.28 1.13 -12.88
CA THR A 187 -18.32 1.65 -11.98
C THR A 187 -17.89 1.58 -10.52
N LEU A 188 -17.31 0.45 -10.11
CA LEU A 188 -16.78 0.28 -8.76
C LEU A 188 -15.64 1.28 -8.47
N LEU A 189 -14.72 1.47 -9.42
CA LEU A 189 -13.63 2.42 -9.29
C LEU A 189 -14.15 3.85 -9.06
N ILE A 190 -15.19 4.27 -9.80
CA ILE A 190 -15.82 5.58 -9.62
C ILE A 190 -16.43 5.71 -8.22
N TYR A 191 -17.24 4.75 -7.78
CA TYR A 191 -17.87 4.82 -6.45
C TYR A 191 -16.85 4.87 -5.32
N LEU A 192 -15.82 4.05 -5.38
CA LEU A 192 -14.77 4.04 -4.36
C LEU A 192 -14.00 5.37 -4.35
N THR A 193 -13.71 5.94 -5.51
CA THR A 193 -13.06 7.25 -5.61
C THR A 193 -13.96 8.37 -5.05
N LEU A 194 -15.26 8.33 -5.32
CA LEU A 194 -16.21 9.28 -4.75
C LEU A 194 -16.27 9.19 -3.22
N ILE A 195 -16.31 7.97 -2.66
CA ILE A 195 -16.24 7.76 -1.20
C ILE A 195 -14.97 8.36 -0.63
N GLN A 196 -13.83 8.15 -1.30
CA GLN A 196 -12.55 8.70 -0.89
C GLN A 196 -12.54 10.24 -0.91
N ILE A 197 -13.10 10.85 -1.97
CA ILE A 197 -13.25 12.32 -2.06
C ILE A 197 -14.13 12.86 -0.94
N ILE A 198 -15.26 12.21 -0.64
CA ILE A 198 -16.13 12.57 0.49
C ILE A 198 -15.33 12.52 1.80
N GLY A 199 -14.52 11.47 2.00
CA GLY A 199 -13.63 11.36 3.16
C GLY A 199 -12.68 12.55 3.29
N VAL A 200 -12.03 12.97 2.18
CA VAL A 200 -11.14 14.14 2.17
C VAL A 200 -11.88 15.43 2.50
N VAL A 201 -13.04 15.66 1.88
CA VAL A 201 -13.85 16.84 2.18
C VAL A 201 -14.26 16.89 3.65
N LEU A 202 -14.67 15.75 4.22
CA LEU A 202 -14.98 15.66 5.64
C LEU A 202 -13.77 15.91 6.54
N ILE A 203 -12.57 15.46 6.17
CA ILE A 203 -11.34 15.80 6.92
C ILE A 203 -11.14 17.32 6.95
N ILE A 204 -11.24 17.97 5.80
CA ILE A 204 -11.08 19.43 5.69
C ILE A 204 -12.12 20.14 6.56
N LEU A 205 -13.41 19.79 6.42
CA LEU A 205 -14.48 20.40 7.21
C LEU A 205 -14.31 20.17 8.71
N THR A 206 -13.93 18.97 9.11
CA THR A 206 -13.68 18.63 10.52
C THR A 206 -12.58 19.46 11.12
N LEU A 207 -11.48 19.67 10.41
CA LEU A 207 -10.35 20.45 10.88
C LEU A 207 -10.63 21.96 10.87
N THR A 208 -11.32 22.47 9.86
CA THR A 208 -11.63 23.92 9.75
C THR A 208 -12.73 24.37 10.71
N MET A 209 -13.74 23.52 10.91
CA MET A 209 -14.88 23.82 11.79
C MET A 209 -14.69 23.32 13.23
N HIS A 210 -13.52 22.73 13.54
CA HIS A 210 -13.20 22.17 14.86
C HIS A 210 -14.23 21.16 15.36
N TRP A 211 -14.70 20.30 14.46
CA TRP A 211 -15.67 19.25 14.80
C TRP A 211 -15.06 18.20 15.74
N PRO A 212 -15.91 17.47 16.48
CA PRO A 212 -15.42 16.49 17.44
C PRO A 212 -14.68 15.34 16.77
N ILE A 213 -13.81 14.66 17.55
CA ILE A 213 -12.92 13.60 17.08
C ILE A 213 -13.61 12.45 16.35
N TRP A 214 -14.84 12.11 16.71
CA TRP A 214 -15.59 11.03 16.06
C TRP A 214 -15.89 11.33 14.58
N MET A 215 -16.05 12.60 14.19
CA MET A 215 -16.19 12.99 12.79
C MET A 215 -14.88 12.78 12.03
N LEU A 216 -13.74 13.05 12.66
CA LEU A 216 -12.42 12.75 12.09
C LEU A 216 -12.21 11.26 11.87
N ILE A 217 -12.66 10.42 12.82
CA ILE A 217 -12.58 8.96 12.68
C ILE A 217 -13.39 8.48 11.48
N ILE A 218 -14.62 8.98 11.32
CA ILE A 218 -15.48 8.68 10.15
C ILE A 218 -14.80 9.15 8.87
N ALA A 219 -14.27 10.37 8.85
CA ALA A 219 -13.63 10.95 7.69
C ALA A 219 -12.37 10.14 7.28
N PHE A 220 -11.54 9.73 8.23
CA PHE A 220 -10.40 8.85 7.99
C PHE A 220 -10.83 7.47 7.48
N PHE A 221 -11.88 6.90 8.07
CA PHE A 221 -12.43 5.62 7.63
C PHE A 221 -12.89 5.67 6.16
N LEU A 222 -13.67 6.68 5.78
CA LEU A 222 -14.12 6.86 4.40
C LEU A 222 -12.98 7.14 3.42
N ASN A 223 -11.94 7.85 3.86
CA ASN A 223 -10.79 8.15 3.03
C ASN A 223 -9.91 6.92 2.79
N ILE A 224 -9.65 6.11 3.82
CA ILE A 224 -8.64 5.04 3.78
C ILE A 224 -9.21 3.70 3.35
N SER A 225 -10.45 3.36 3.76
CA SER A 225 -11.03 2.04 3.47
C SER A 225 -11.08 1.66 1.97
N PRO A 226 -11.29 2.57 1.00
CA PRO A 226 -11.30 2.23 -0.43
C PRO A 226 -9.93 1.90 -1.02
N VAL A 227 -8.83 2.27 -0.36
CA VAL A 227 -7.45 2.19 -0.90
C VAL A 227 -7.09 0.79 -1.38
N THR A 228 -7.43 -0.24 -0.59
CA THR A 228 -7.12 -1.65 -0.93
C THR A 228 -7.84 -2.16 -2.17
N SER A 229 -8.91 -1.51 -2.59
CA SER A 229 -9.71 -1.92 -3.74
C SER A 229 -9.44 -1.06 -4.98
N ILE A 230 -9.20 0.24 -4.82
CA ILE A 230 -8.89 1.14 -5.93
C ILE A 230 -7.60 0.71 -6.64
N GLY A 231 -6.56 0.34 -5.89
CA GLY A 231 -5.29 -0.12 -6.46
C GLY A 231 -5.46 -1.32 -7.40
N PRO A 232 -5.96 -2.47 -6.92
CA PRO A 232 -6.20 -3.65 -7.76
C PRO A 232 -7.16 -3.44 -8.92
N LEU A 233 -8.26 -2.69 -8.72
CA LEU A 233 -9.21 -2.36 -9.80
C LEU A 233 -8.57 -1.49 -10.87
N GLY A 234 -7.83 -0.45 -10.47
CA GLY A 234 -7.11 0.43 -11.39
C GLY A 234 -6.03 -0.35 -12.15
N PHE A 235 -5.27 -1.21 -11.47
CA PHE A 235 -4.30 -2.08 -12.09
C PHE A 235 -4.95 -3.01 -13.14
N ALA A 236 -6.05 -3.69 -12.78
CA ALA A 236 -6.74 -4.61 -13.68
C ALA A 236 -7.26 -3.90 -14.92
N LEU A 237 -7.91 -2.72 -14.77
CA LEU A 237 -8.41 -1.93 -15.89
C LEU A 237 -7.28 -1.42 -16.80
N ALA A 238 -6.18 -0.93 -16.23
CA ALA A 238 -5.05 -0.48 -17.02
C ALA A 238 -4.39 -1.65 -17.78
N MET A 239 -4.31 -2.84 -17.17
CA MET A 239 -3.72 -4.02 -17.80
C MET A 239 -4.59 -4.59 -18.94
N GLU A 240 -5.89 -4.30 -19.02
CA GLU A 240 -6.73 -4.67 -20.18
C GLU A 240 -6.30 -3.94 -21.47
N GLU A 241 -5.75 -2.74 -21.34
CA GLU A 241 -5.31 -1.89 -22.45
C GLU A 241 -3.87 -2.17 -22.94
N ARG A 242 -3.22 -3.17 -22.37
CA ARG A 242 -1.84 -3.53 -22.73
C ARG A 242 -1.72 -3.85 -24.24
N THR A 243 -0.83 -3.14 -24.91
CA THR A 243 -0.35 -3.46 -26.25
C THR A 243 1.09 -3.95 -26.09
N GLY A 244 1.34 -5.24 -26.26
CA GLY A 244 2.68 -5.79 -26.07
C GLY A 244 2.85 -6.59 -24.78
N GLY A 245 4.09 -6.81 -24.33
CA GLY A 245 4.40 -7.63 -23.16
C GLY A 245 3.84 -7.04 -21.86
N SER A 246 3.31 -7.92 -21.01
CA SER A 246 2.74 -7.55 -19.69
C SER A 246 3.72 -6.80 -18.77
N GLY A 247 5.02 -7.02 -18.94
CA GLY A 247 6.07 -6.43 -18.12
C GLY A 247 6.15 -4.90 -18.23
N ASN A 248 6.02 -4.35 -19.44
CA ASN A 248 6.12 -2.90 -19.64
C ASN A 248 4.92 -2.15 -19.05
N ALA A 249 3.70 -2.70 -19.19
CA ALA A 249 2.51 -2.10 -18.60
C ALA A 249 2.54 -2.17 -17.07
N SER A 250 2.92 -3.33 -16.49
CA SER A 250 3.01 -3.50 -15.04
C SER A 250 4.09 -2.65 -14.39
N SER A 251 5.20 -2.36 -15.08
CA SER A 251 6.28 -1.51 -14.55
C SER A 251 5.89 -0.02 -14.48
N LEU A 252 4.92 0.45 -15.29
CA LEU A 252 4.35 1.79 -15.18
C LEU A 252 3.34 1.90 -14.03
N LEU A 253 2.75 0.78 -13.61
CA LEU A 253 1.71 0.71 -12.58
C LEU A 253 2.26 0.41 -11.19
N GLY A 254 3.47 -0.07 -11.07
CA GLY A 254 4.14 -0.44 -9.82
C GLY A 254 5.18 0.53 -9.40
#